data_a8d4cf9955d8426fc3633182516efd3e
#
_entry.id   a8d4cf9955d8426fc3633182516efd3e
#
_cell.length_a   1.000
_cell.length_b   1.000
_cell.length_c   1.000
_cell.angle_alpha   90.00
_cell.angle_beta   90.00
_cell.angle_gamma   90.00
#
_symmetry.space_group_name_H-M   'P 1'
#
loop_
_entity.id
_entity.type
_entity.pdbx_description
1 polymer ?
#
loop_
_entity_poly.entity_id
_entity_poly.type
_entity_poly.pdbx_seq_one_letter_code
_entity_poly.pdbx_strand_id
1 'polypeptide(L)'
;MIVVPDTSVVIDGRVTALLEKGEYAGATIIIPEAVFAELEAQANQGREIGFSGLAELQKLCTFASEGKIVLKYVGERPKLDQVKLAGGGEIDSMIRKVAIENNAVFLTSDYVQSQVAKAKGLEVVFLKSDAGDTNAPMLIDEFFDENTFAVYLKERVAPYARKGTIKESKLVTIRETPCSEYELRTIAQECLERAKRHPDGFVEAELPGVTVSQIGSMRITATRPPFSDGIEVTITRPIREVSFESYNFAAALKDKLKNCAGMLVVGTPGSGKSTLEQNIATYLSGENYIVKTIESPRDLMVADKITQYTSLDGSIAAAGEVLTLLR
;
A
#
# COMPACT_ATOMS: atom_id res chain seq x y z
N MET A 1 -2.46 -32.49 9.12
CA MET A 1 -3.41 -31.48 8.61
C MET A 1 -2.92 -31.00 7.25
N ILE A 2 -3.81 -30.78 6.30
CA ILE A 2 -3.48 -30.27 4.96
C ILE A 2 -4.02 -28.85 4.86
N VAL A 3 -3.21 -27.95 4.33
CA VAL A 3 -3.53 -26.51 4.22
C VAL A 3 -3.25 -26.06 2.80
N VAL A 4 -4.18 -25.30 2.21
CA VAL A 4 -4.04 -24.68 0.91
C VAL A 4 -4.18 -23.16 1.10
N PRO A 5 -3.08 -22.39 0.99
CA PRO A 5 -3.14 -20.95 1.01
C PRO A 5 -3.59 -20.39 -0.34
N ASP A 6 -4.41 -19.37 -0.30
CA ASP A 6 -4.76 -18.53 -1.43
C ASP A 6 -3.63 -17.54 -1.76
N THR A 7 -3.61 -17.00 -2.97
CA THR A 7 -2.62 -16.01 -3.41
C THR A 7 -2.53 -14.81 -2.45
N SER A 8 -3.67 -14.34 -1.94
CA SER A 8 -3.73 -13.23 -1.00
C SER A 8 -2.90 -13.45 0.27
N VAL A 9 -2.98 -14.64 0.85
CA VAL A 9 -2.27 -14.99 2.10
C VAL A 9 -0.77 -15.18 1.85
N VAL A 10 -0.41 -15.68 0.67
CA VAL A 10 0.99 -15.82 0.25
C VAL A 10 1.61 -14.44 0.04
N ILE A 11 0.95 -13.54 -0.69
CA ILE A 11 1.41 -12.16 -0.90
C ILE A 11 1.60 -11.43 0.43
N ASP A 12 0.70 -11.64 1.37
CA ASP A 12 0.73 -10.99 2.69
C ASP A 12 1.79 -11.57 3.65
N GLY A 13 2.54 -12.62 3.26
CA GLY A 13 3.55 -13.26 4.10
C GLY A 13 3.00 -13.95 5.35
N ARG A 14 1.72 -14.31 5.36
CA ARG A 14 1.04 -14.80 6.56
C ARG A 14 1.24 -16.27 6.83
N VAL A 15 1.56 -17.04 5.79
CA VAL A 15 1.77 -18.50 5.95
C VAL A 15 3.02 -18.73 6.80
N THR A 16 4.14 -18.08 6.48
CA THR A 16 5.36 -18.18 7.29
C THR A 16 5.19 -17.55 8.67
N ALA A 17 4.47 -16.44 8.80
CA ALA A 17 4.18 -15.83 10.10
C ALA A 17 3.38 -16.75 11.04
N LEU A 18 2.44 -17.54 10.53
CA LEU A 18 1.71 -18.55 11.29
C LEU A 18 2.63 -19.71 11.70
N LEU A 19 3.50 -20.15 10.79
CA LEU A 19 4.48 -21.19 11.09
C LEU A 19 5.49 -20.76 12.15
N GLU A 20 5.94 -19.52 12.15
CA GLU A 20 6.83 -18.94 13.17
C GLU A 20 6.17 -18.89 14.56
N LYS A 21 4.86 -18.68 14.60
CA LYS A 21 4.07 -18.76 15.84
C LYS A 21 3.82 -20.20 16.32
N GLY A 22 4.29 -21.21 15.55
CA GLY A 22 4.09 -22.62 15.84
C GLY A 22 2.75 -23.18 15.38
N GLU A 23 1.93 -22.38 14.71
CA GLU A 23 0.70 -22.85 14.07
C GLU A 23 1.07 -23.67 12.83
N TYR A 24 0.27 -24.70 12.52
CA TYR A 24 0.50 -25.60 11.38
C TYR A 24 1.87 -26.34 11.36
N ALA A 25 2.56 -26.46 12.50
CA ALA A 25 3.79 -27.24 12.58
C ALA A 25 3.54 -28.71 12.18
N GLY A 26 4.39 -29.25 11.28
CA GLY A 26 4.23 -30.59 10.72
C GLY A 26 3.08 -30.74 9.72
N ALA A 27 2.39 -29.67 9.34
CA ALA A 27 1.33 -29.72 8.35
C ALA A 27 1.88 -29.93 6.93
N THR A 28 1.02 -30.43 6.04
CA THR A 28 1.29 -30.42 4.60
C THR A 28 0.70 -29.13 4.03
N ILE A 29 1.57 -28.25 3.54
CA ILE A 29 1.19 -27.04 2.81
C ILE A 29 1.18 -27.38 1.32
N ILE A 30 0.04 -27.21 0.69
CA ILE A 30 -0.11 -27.43 -0.76
C ILE A 30 -0.24 -26.06 -1.42
N ILE A 31 0.71 -25.72 -2.26
CA ILE A 31 0.67 -24.52 -3.10
C ILE A 31 0.10 -24.93 -4.47
N PRO A 32 -1.08 -24.40 -4.85
CA PRO A 32 -1.61 -24.62 -6.19
C PRO A 32 -0.70 -24.00 -7.26
N GLU A 33 -0.50 -24.71 -8.38
CA GLU A 33 0.25 -24.16 -9.54
C GLU A 33 -0.35 -22.83 -10.05
N ALA A 34 -1.64 -22.62 -9.83
CA ALA A 34 -2.31 -21.38 -10.15
C ALA A 34 -1.79 -20.18 -9.33
N VAL A 35 -1.48 -20.37 -8.04
CA VAL A 35 -0.84 -19.34 -7.19
C VAL A 35 0.53 -18.98 -7.74
N PHE A 36 1.33 -19.98 -8.08
CA PHE A 36 2.67 -19.74 -8.62
C PHE A 36 2.64 -18.97 -9.94
N ALA A 37 1.74 -19.36 -10.85
CA ALA A 37 1.58 -18.72 -12.15
C ALA A 37 1.10 -17.24 -12.01
N GLU A 38 0.21 -16.99 -11.06
CA GLU A 38 -0.26 -15.63 -10.79
C GLU A 38 0.86 -14.74 -10.24
N LEU A 39 1.60 -15.22 -9.24
CA LEU A 39 2.74 -14.48 -8.66
C LEU A 39 3.83 -14.20 -9.71
N GLU A 40 4.15 -15.18 -10.55
CA GLU A 40 5.10 -15.01 -11.65
C GLU A 40 4.61 -13.96 -12.66
N ALA A 41 3.33 -13.98 -13.02
CA ALA A 41 2.75 -12.99 -13.92
C ALA A 41 2.79 -11.58 -13.34
N GLN A 42 2.48 -11.41 -12.04
CA GLN A 42 2.57 -10.14 -11.33
C GLN A 42 4.03 -9.64 -11.27
N ALA A 43 4.98 -10.53 -10.96
CA ALA A 43 6.40 -10.19 -10.91
C ALA A 43 6.94 -9.78 -12.29
N ASN A 44 6.56 -10.49 -13.38
CA ASN A 44 6.93 -10.15 -14.74
C ASN A 44 6.33 -8.82 -15.22
N GLN A 45 5.21 -8.41 -14.64
CA GLN A 45 4.63 -7.08 -14.84
C GLN A 45 5.32 -6.00 -13.99
N GLY A 46 6.33 -6.36 -13.21
CA GLY A 46 7.03 -5.44 -12.32
C GLY A 46 6.21 -5.01 -11.10
N ARG A 47 5.19 -5.78 -10.68
CA ARG A 47 4.40 -5.48 -9.49
C ARG A 47 5.06 -6.03 -8.23
N GLU A 48 5.07 -5.24 -7.15
CA GLU A 48 5.68 -5.62 -5.87
C GLU A 48 5.05 -6.87 -5.26
N ILE A 49 3.73 -6.99 -5.35
CA ILE A 49 2.99 -8.15 -4.83
C ILE A 49 3.49 -9.48 -5.39
N GLY A 50 3.91 -9.50 -6.67
CA GLY A 50 4.49 -10.71 -7.27
C GLY A 50 5.82 -11.10 -6.62
N PHE A 51 6.70 -10.14 -6.39
CA PHE A 51 7.99 -10.38 -5.72
C PHE A 51 7.81 -10.78 -4.25
N SER A 52 6.89 -10.12 -3.53
CA SER A 52 6.55 -10.46 -2.14
C SER A 52 6.06 -11.91 -2.02
N GLY A 53 5.13 -12.30 -2.89
CA GLY A 53 4.61 -13.67 -2.88
C GLY A 53 5.68 -14.72 -3.24
N LEU A 54 6.56 -14.43 -4.22
CA LEU A 54 7.67 -15.33 -4.55
C LEU A 54 8.69 -15.46 -3.41
N ALA A 55 8.97 -14.37 -2.69
CA ALA A 55 9.82 -14.38 -1.51
C ALA A 55 9.22 -15.23 -0.38
N GLU A 56 7.89 -15.15 -0.17
CA GLU A 56 7.18 -15.99 0.78
C GLU A 56 7.29 -17.48 0.43
N LEU A 57 7.12 -17.83 -0.85
CA LEU A 57 7.30 -19.22 -1.30
C LEU A 57 8.73 -19.73 -1.07
N GLN A 58 9.75 -18.88 -1.23
CA GLN A 58 11.14 -19.25 -0.92
C GLN A 58 11.33 -19.52 0.58
N LYS A 59 10.71 -18.72 1.46
CA LYS A 59 10.73 -18.99 2.92
C LYS A 59 10.06 -20.32 3.23
N LEU A 60 8.92 -20.64 2.62
CA LEU A 60 8.26 -21.93 2.79
C LEU A 60 9.12 -23.10 2.34
N CYS A 61 9.90 -22.96 1.26
CA CYS A 61 10.89 -23.96 0.87
C CYS A 61 11.97 -24.16 1.95
N THR A 62 12.40 -23.08 2.61
CA THR A 62 13.35 -23.18 3.74
C THR A 62 12.73 -23.94 4.91
N PHE A 63 11.49 -23.62 5.31
CA PHE A 63 10.78 -24.35 6.36
C PHE A 63 10.61 -25.85 6.03
N ALA A 64 10.37 -26.17 4.77
CA ALA A 64 10.28 -27.56 4.33
C ALA A 64 11.64 -28.28 4.39
N SER A 65 12.73 -27.60 3.98
CA SER A 65 14.09 -28.16 4.06
C SER A 65 14.55 -28.41 5.50
N GLU A 66 14.07 -27.62 6.44
CA GLU A 66 14.28 -27.78 7.88
C GLU A 66 13.38 -28.87 8.51
N GLY A 67 12.51 -29.50 7.73
CA GLY A 67 11.58 -30.54 8.22
C GLY A 67 10.42 -30.03 9.07
N LYS A 68 10.18 -28.72 9.10
CA LYS A 68 9.09 -28.09 9.87
C LYS A 68 7.72 -28.31 9.25
N ILE A 69 7.65 -28.46 7.92
CA ILE A 69 6.45 -28.69 7.13
C ILE A 69 6.73 -29.65 5.98
N VAL A 70 5.66 -30.16 5.35
CA VAL A 70 5.73 -30.82 4.05
C VAL A 70 5.17 -29.88 3.01
N LEU A 71 6.00 -29.45 2.04
CA LEU A 71 5.58 -28.56 0.96
C LEU A 71 5.32 -29.36 -0.31
N LYS A 72 4.18 -29.13 -0.96
CA LYS A 72 3.79 -29.75 -2.23
C LYS A 72 3.26 -28.71 -3.20
N TYR A 73 3.52 -28.92 -4.48
CA TYR A 73 2.94 -28.16 -5.59
C TYR A 73 1.96 -29.05 -6.32
N VAL A 74 0.71 -28.61 -6.50
CA VAL A 74 -0.38 -29.43 -7.03
C VAL A 74 -1.29 -28.61 -7.95
N GLY A 75 -1.91 -29.28 -8.90
CA GLY A 75 -2.87 -28.71 -9.83
C GLY A 75 -2.27 -28.39 -11.19
N GLU A 76 -3.12 -27.93 -12.10
CA GLU A 76 -2.72 -27.54 -13.44
C GLU A 76 -2.24 -26.08 -13.46
N ARG A 77 -1.18 -25.84 -14.22
CA ARG A 77 -0.75 -24.47 -14.46
C ARG A 77 -1.74 -23.78 -15.40
N PRO A 78 -2.31 -22.62 -15.04
CA PRO A 78 -3.23 -21.91 -15.90
C PRO A 78 -2.56 -21.47 -17.19
N LYS A 79 -3.33 -21.44 -18.29
CA LYS A 79 -2.87 -20.92 -19.58
C LYS A 79 -2.72 -19.39 -19.51
N LEU A 80 -1.86 -18.84 -20.35
CA LEU A 80 -1.59 -17.37 -20.39
C LEU A 80 -2.86 -16.53 -20.55
N ASP A 81 -3.84 -17.01 -21.31
CA ASP A 81 -5.11 -16.31 -21.49
C ASP A 81 -5.96 -16.30 -20.21
N GLN A 82 -5.92 -17.37 -19.41
CA GLN A 82 -6.59 -17.46 -18.12
C GLN A 82 -5.97 -16.51 -17.09
N VAL A 83 -4.64 -16.38 -17.09
CA VAL A 83 -3.92 -15.44 -16.22
C VAL A 83 -4.23 -13.99 -16.61
N LYS A 84 -4.35 -13.68 -17.90
CA LYS A 84 -4.72 -12.33 -18.38
C LYS A 84 -6.16 -11.96 -18.04
N LEU A 85 -7.05 -12.94 -17.98
CA LEU A 85 -8.47 -12.80 -17.64
C LEU A 85 -8.75 -13.03 -16.14
N ALA A 86 -7.73 -13.05 -15.30
CA ALA A 86 -7.82 -13.38 -13.87
C ALA A 86 -8.84 -12.52 -13.08
N GLY A 87 -9.19 -11.33 -13.57
CA GLY A 87 -10.25 -10.50 -12.97
C GLY A 87 -11.64 -11.14 -12.92
N GLY A 88 -11.85 -12.29 -13.59
CA GLY A 88 -13.10 -13.06 -13.57
C GLY A 88 -13.20 -14.14 -12.48
N GLY A 89 -12.17 -14.30 -11.61
CA GLY A 89 -12.17 -15.31 -10.54
C GLY A 89 -11.87 -16.74 -11.01
N GLU A 90 -11.35 -16.91 -12.23
CA GLU A 90 -11.02 -18.23 -12.79
C GLU A 90 -9.81 -18.84 -12.07
N ILE A 91 -8.77 -18.06 -11.81
CA ILE A 91 -7.61 -18.46 -11.03
C ILE A 91 -8.02 -18.90 -9.62
N ASP A 92 -8.82 -18.10 -8.95
CA ASP A 92 -9.38 -18.39 -7.63
C ASP A 92 -10.17 -19.69 -7.60
N SER A 93 -10.91 -19.97 -8.67
CA SER A 93 -11.64 -21.24 -8.82
C SER A 93 -10.70 -22.42 -8.91
N MET A 94 -9.57 -22.30 -9.60
CA MET A 94 -8.54 -23.35 -9.69
C MET A 94 -7.88 -23.59 -8.32
N ILE A 95 -7.58 -22.52 -7.58
CA ILE A 95 -7.00 -22.61 -6.23
C ILE A 95 -7.96 -23.37 -5.29
N ARG A 96 -9.23 -22.94 -5.26
CA ARG A 96 -10.27 -23.61 -4.43
C ARG A 96 -10.50 -25.06 -4.83
N LYS A 97 -10.40 -25.40 -6.11
CA LYS A 97 -10.50 -26.78 -6.60
C LYS A 97 -9.45 -27.68 -5.95
N VAL A 98 -8.20 -27.20 -5.89
CA VAL A 98 -7.11 -27.94 -5.21
C VAL A 98 -7.44 -28.16 -3.73
N ALA A 99 -8.00 -27.17 -3.04
CA ALA A 99 -8.39 -27.32 -1.63
C ALA A 99 -9.51 -28.37 -1.46
N ILE A 100 -10.52 -28.37 -2.34
CA ILE A 100 -11.62 -29.36 -2.33
C ILE A 100 -11.09 -30.78 -2.57
N GLU A 101 -10.29 -30.98 -3.61
CA GLU A 101 -9.77 -32.30 -4.01
C GLU A 101 -8.86 -32.93 -2.95
N ASN A 102 -8.22 -32.11 -2.12
CA ASN A 102 -7.32 -32.56 -1.06
C ASN A 102 -7.97 -32.57 0.34
N ASN A 103 -9.26 -32.23 0.47
CA ASN A 103 -9.94 -32.05 1.77
C ASN A 103 -9.12 -31.17 2.71
N ALA A 104 -8.60 -30.06 2.20
CA ALA A 104 -7.68 -29.17 2.88
C ALA A 104 -8.39 -27.99 3.53
N VAL A 105 -7.79 -27.46 4.58
CA VAL A 105 -8.16 -26.14 5.14
C VAL A 105 -7.72 -25.06 4.15
N PHE A 106 -8.65 -24.21 3.75
CA PHE A 106 -8.39 -23.10 2.83
C PHE A 106 -8.07 -21.83 3.62
N LEU A 107 -6.86 -21.29 3.43
CA LEU A 107 -6.43 -20.03 4.04
C LEU A 107 -6.59 -18.89 3.04
N THR A 108 -7.32 -17.84 3.39
CA THR A 108 -7.46 -16.64 2.56
C THR A 108 -7.58 -15.38 3.39
N SER A 109 -7.06 -14.26 2.89
CA SER A 109 -7.31 -12.92 3.40
C SER A 109 -8.34 -12.14 2.55
N ASP A 110 -8.81 -12.72 1.45
CA ASP A 110 -9.87 -12.19 0.63
C ASP A 110 -11.24 -12.60 1.17
N TYR A 111 -12.08 -11.59 1.51
CA TYR A 111 -13.42 -11.83 2.04
C TYR A 111 -14.32 -12.55 1.05
N VAL A 112 -14.27 -12.17 -0.24
CA VAL A 112 -15.12 -12.79 -1.27
C VAL A 112 -14.74 -14.26 -1.44
N GLN A 113 -13.44 -14.57 -1.52
CA GLN A 113 -12.93 -15.93 -1.61
C GLN A 113 -13.34 -16.77 -0.41
N SER A 114 -13.28 -16.19 0.79
CA SER A 114 -13.75 -16.83 2.02
C SER A 114 -15.22 -17.24 1.95
N GLN A 115 -16.10 -16.33 1.46
CA GLN A 115 -17.54 -16.61 1.34
C GLN A 115 -17.84 -17.68 0.29
N VAL A 116 -17.18 -17.60 -0.89
CA VAL A 116 -17.35 -18.58 -1.95
C VAL A 116 -16.87 -19.96 -1.52
N ALA A 117 -15.73 -20.06 -0.83
CA ALA A 117 -15.18 -21.31 -0.33
C ALA A 117 -16.12 -21.96 0.72
N LYS A 118 -16.65 -21.17 1.67
CA LYS A 118 -17.66 -21.63 2.65
C LYS A 118 -18.93 -22.13 1.97
N ALA A 119 -19.41 -21.39 0.96
CA ALA A 119 -20.60 -21.81 0.18
C ALA A 119 -20.39 -23.14 -0.56
N LYS A 120 -19.14 -23.50 -0.87
CA LYS A 120 -18.75 -24.80 -1.46
C LYS A 120 -18.42 -25.87 -0.41
N GLY A 121 -18.63 -25.60 0.88
CA GLY A 121 -18.43 -26.56 1.97
C GLY A 121 -16.98 -26.76 2.40
N LEU A 122 -16.05 -25.90 2.00
CA LEU A 122 -14.67 -25.94 2.47
C LEU A 122 -14.56 -25.47 3.92
N GLU A 123 -13.64 -26.05 4.67
CA GLU A 123 -13.15 -25.50 5.91
C GLU A 123 -12.25 -24.30 5.59
N VAL A 124 -12.64 -23.12 6.07
CA VAL A 124 -11.97 -21.85 5.71
C VAL A 124 -11.48 -21.15 6.96
N VAL A 125 -10.20 -20.83 6.97
CA VAL A 125 -9.59 -19.89 7.90
C VAL A 125 -9.44 -18.55 7.20
N PHE A 126 -10.31 -17.61 7.56
CA PHE A 126 -10.27 -16.24 7.07
C PHE A 126 -9.34 -15.41 7.94
N LEU A 127 -8.19 -15.06 7.38
CA LEU A 127 -7.21 -14.22 8.05
C LEU A 127 -7.57 -12.76 7.79
N LYS A 128 -8.37 -12.17 8.70
CA LYS A 128 -8.56 -10.71 8.67
C LYS A 128 -7.20 -10.04 8.69
N SER A 129 -7.10 -8.88 8.05
CA SER A 129 -5.96 -7.99 8.22
C SER A 129 -5.85 -7.68 9.71
N ASP A 130 -5.10 -8.50 10.45
CA ASP A 130 -4.68 -8.07 11.77
C ASP A 130 -3.84 -6.82 11.53
N ALA A 131 -4.27 -5.70 12.10
CA ALA A 131 -3.39 -4.59 12.34
C ALA A 131 -2.33 -5.16 13.29
N GLY A 132 -1.26 -5.77 12.74
CA GLY A 132 -0.06 -6.07 13.49
C GLY A 132 0.33 -4.80 14.23
N ASP A 133 1.24 -4.86 15.18
CA ASP A 133 1.65 -3.65 15.90
C ASP A 133 1.98 -2.54 14.89
N THR A 134 0.95 -1.73 14.58
CA THR A 134 1.03 -0.64 13.60
C THR A 134 2.00 0.44 14.04
N ASN A 135 2.42 0.40 15.31
CA ASN A 135 3.38 1.30 15.92
C ASN A 135 4.80 0.71 15.98
N ALA A 136 5.02 -0.52 15.52
CA ALA A 136 6.37 -1.07 15.45
C ALA A 136 7.26 -0.21 14.53
N PRO A 137 8.53 0.05 14.91
CA PRO A 137 9.45 0.81 14.09
C PRO A 137 9.59 0.20 12.68
N MET A 138 9.66 1.05 11.69
CA MET A 138 9.87 0.67 10.28
C MET A 138 11.33 0.91 9.88
N LEU A 139 11.82 0.19 8.89
CA LEU A 139 13.17 0.40 8.34
C LEU A 139 13.39 1.84 7.85
N ILE A 140 12.32 2.51 7.41
CA ILE A 140 12.41 3.91 6.97
C ILE A 140 12.61 4.88 8.11
N ASP A 141 12.30 4.52 9.36
CA ASP A 141 12.38 5.44 10.51
C ASP A 141 13.83 5.86 10.81
N GLU A 142 14.83 5.02 10.46
CA GLU A 142 16.25 5.35 10.63
C GLU A 142 16.69 6.56 9.80
N PHE A 143 15.97 6.88 8.72
CA PHE A 143 16.28 8.01 7.82
C PHE A 143 15.61 9.31 8.26
N PHE A 144 14.74 9.28 9.26
CA PHE A 144 13.96 10.41 9.70
C PHE A 144 14.35 10.90 11.09
N ASP A 145 14.52 12.21 11.21
CA ASP A 145 14.53 12.95 12.46
C ASP A 145 13.40 14.00 12.48
N GLU A 146 13.32 14.79 13.55
CA GLU A 146 12.26 15.80 13.72
C GLU A 146 12.21 16.86 12.60
N ASN A 147 13.35 17.12 11.96
CA ASN A 147 13.50 18.15 10.92
C ASN A 147 13.47 17.57 9.50
N THR A 148 13.41 16.25 9.35
CA THR A 148 13.40 15.57 8.04
C THR A 148 11.98 15.50 7.51
N PHE A 149 11.74 16.00 6.30
CA PHE A 149 10.43 15.96 5.65
C PHE A 149 10.41 15.24 4.31
N ALA A 150 11.56 14.92 3.74
CA ALA A 150 11.66 14.05 2.59
C ALA A 150 12.95 13.24 2.64
N VAL A 151 12.87 11.99 2.21
CA VAL A 151 13.99 11.06 2.09
C VAL A 151 13.98 10.49 0.68
N TYR A 152 15.17 10.41 0.08
CA TYR A 152 15.39 9.93 -1.28
C TYR A 152 16.41 8.80 -1.22
N LEU A 153 15.95 7.61 -1.49
CA LEU A 153 16.74 6.37 -1.49
C LEU A 153 16.78 5.86 -2.92
N LYS A 154 17.96 5.86 -3.53
CA LYS A 154 18.14 5.33 -4.90
C LYS A 154 19.26 4.28 -4.90
N GLU A 155 19.06 3.24 -5.67
CA GLU A 155 20.04 2.17 -5.86
C GLU A 155 21.40 2.73 -6.32
N ARG A 156 22.48 2.25 -5.68
CA ARG A 156 23.87 2.67 -5.94
C ARG A 156 24.18 4.14 -5.62
N VAL A 157 23.29 4.82 -4.92
CA VAL A 157 23.46 6.21 -4.50
C VAL A 157 23.36 6.31 -2.99
N ALA A 158 24.16 7.19 -2.39
CA ALA A 158 24.04 7.50 -0.96
C ALA A 158 22.65 8.08 -0.66
N PRO A 159 22.00 7.73 0.46
CA PRO A 159 20.69 8.25 0.80
C PRO A 159 20.72 9.72 1.14
N TYR A 160 19.75 10.47 0.62
CA TYR A 160 19.59 11.90 0.88
C TYR A 160 18.34 12.17 1.68
N ALA A 161 18.42 13.16 2.57
CA ALA A 161 17.28 13.74 3.24
C ALA A 161 17.17 15.23 2.96
N ARG A 162 15.94 15.71 2.85
CA ARG A 162 15.65 17.12 2.88
C ARG A 162 15.22 17.49 4.30
N LYS A 163 16.00 18.37 4.93
CA LYS A 163 15.82 18.77 6.32
C LYS A 163 15.66 20.28 6.44
N GLY A 164 14.93 20.71 7.46
CA GLY A 164 14.79 22.13 7.80
C GLY A 164 13.35 22.58 7.98
N THR A 165 13.11 23.85 7.71
CA THR A 165 11.80 24.48 7.82
C THR A 165 11.26 24.83 6.43
N ILE A 166 9.98 25.26 6.36
CA ILE A 166 9.35 25.72 5.12
C ILE A 166 10.16 26.84 4.42
N LYS A 167 10.84 27.69 5.20
CA LYS A 167 11.62 28.82 4.66
C LYS A 167 13.05 28.47 4.30
N GLU A 168 13.65 27.52 5.00
CA GLU A 168 15.04 27.13 4.82
C GLU A 168 15.14 25.61 4.86
N SER A 169 15.26 24.99 3.69
CA SER A 169 15.48 23.54 3.57
C SER A 169 16.81 23.25 2.89
N LYS A 170 17.50 22.22 3.38
CA LYS A 170 18.77 21.77 2.84
C LYS A 170 18.69 20.28 2.49
N LEU A 171 19.32 19.91 1.38
CA LEU A 171 19.56 18.51 1.03
C LEU A 171 20.83 18.06 1.75
N VAL A 172 20.72 16.96 2.51
CA VAL A 172 21.80 16.42 3.33
C VAL A 172 21.98 14.96 3.01
N THR A 173 23.21 14.49 2.87
CA THR A 173 23.54 13.06 2.80
C THR A 173 23.37 12.46 4.19
N ILE A 174 22.61 11.36 4.30
CA ILE A 174 22.36 10.68 5.59
C ILE A 174 23.54 9.80 5.98
N ARG A 175 24.08 9.05 5.01
CA ARG A 175 25.25 8.19 5.15
C ARG A 175 26.01 8.12 3.82
N GLU A 176 27.29 7.84 3.89
CA GLU A 176 28.16 7.73 2.70
C GLU A 176 27.97 6.39 1.94
N THR A 177 27.51 5.34 2.65
CA THR A 177 27.27 4.02 2.02
C THR A 177 26.06 4.08 1.09
N PRO A 178 26.24 3.73 -0.20
CA PRO A 178 25.13 3.68 -1.15
C PRO A 178 24.07 2.65 -0.77
N CYS A 179 22.83 2.92 -1.15
CA CYS A 179 21.72 1.97 -1.00
C CYS A 179 21.92 0.77 -1.92
N SER A 180 21.70 -0.43 -1.40
CA SER A 180 21.69 -1.66 -2.18
C SER A 180 20.31 -1.96 -2.75
N GLU A 181 20.27 -2.73 -3.84
CA GLU A 181 19.01 -3.21 -4.40
C GLU A 181 18.18 -3.99 -3.36
N TYR A 182 18.84 -4.88 -2.60
CA TYR A 182 18.21 -5.69 -1.56
C TYR A 182 17.55 -4.82 -0.47
N GLU A 183 18.28 -3.84 0.02
CA GLU A 183 17.79 -2.90 1.04
C GLU A 183 16.54 -2.16 0.55
N LEU A 184 16.59 -1.61 -0.66
CA LEU A 184 15.46 -0.85 -1.21
C LEU A 184 14.23 -1.72 -1.49
N ARG A 185 14.43 -2.97 -1.94
CA ARG A 185 13.34 -3.94 -2.08
C ARG A 185 12.68 -4.24 -0.74
N THR A 186 13.50 -4.46 0.29
CA THR A 186 12.99 -4.75 1.63
C THR A 186 12.21 -3.56 2.20
N ILE A 187 12.71 -2.34 2.04
CA ILE A 187 12.01 -1.12 2.46
C ILE A 187 10.70 -0.94 1.70
N ALA A 188 10.71 -1.07 0.38
CA ALA A 188 9.52 -0.91 -0.44
C ALA A 188 8.43 -1.94 -0.08
N GLN A 189 8.82 -3.19 0.16
CA GLN A 189 7.93 -4.25 0.59
C GLN A 189 7.34 -3.97 1.98
N GLU A 190 8.16 -3.61 2.96
CA GLU A 190 7.70 -3.27 4.31
C GLU A 190 6.69 -2.11 4.27
N CYS A 191 6.99 -1.06 3.51
CA CYS A 191 6.09 0.09 3.35
C CYS A 191 4.74 -0.32 2.73
N LEU A 192 4.76 -1.15 1.69
CA LEU A 192 3.54 -1.64 1.05
C LEU A 192 2.69 -2.49 1.99
N GLU A 193 3.32 -3.43 2.72
CA GLU A 193 2.62 -4.27 3.69
C GLU A 193 2.06 -3.43 4.85
N ARG A 194 2.83 -2.47 5.34
CA ARG A 194 2.38 -1.56 6.39
C ARG A 194 1.21 -0.70 5.92
N ALA A 195 1.26 -0.14 4.71
CA ALA A 195 0.17 0.65 4.14
C ALA A 195 -1.14 -0.15 4.03
N LYS A 196 -1.06 -1.45 3.73
CA LYS A 196 -2.24 -2.33 3.67
C LYS A 196 -2.84 -2.67 5.04
N ARG A 197 -2.04 -2.61 6.10
CA ARG A 197 -2.44 -3.04 7.46
C ARG A 197 -2.72 -1.89 8.42
N HIS A 198 -2.11 -0.73 8.19
CA HIS A 198 -2.29 0.43 9.06
C HIS A 198 -3.71 1.00 8.92
N PRO A 199 -4.39 1.39 10.03
CA PRO A 199 -5.73 1.98 9.97
C PRO A 199 -5.81 3.20 9.05
N ASP A 200 -4.78 4.06 9.08
CA ASP A 200 -4.65 5.25 8.23
C ASP A 200 -3.73 4.98 7.03
N GLY A 201 -3.59 3.71 6.64
CA GLY A 201 -2.77 3.28 5.51
C GLY A 201 -3.64 2.96 4.29
N PHE A 202 -3.13 3.23 3.11
CA PHE A 202 -3.73 2.78 1.85
C PHE A 202 -2.72 2.74 0.70
N VAL A 203 -3.01 1.93 -0.29
CA VAL A 203 -2.27 1.88 -1.55
C VAL A 203 -3.06 2.69 -2.58
N GLU A 204 -2.47 3.78 -3.03
CA GLU A 204 -3.12 4.70 -3.96
C GLU A 204 -3.01 4.23 -5.41
N ALA A 205 -1.83 3.77 -5.79
CA ALA A 205 -1.56 3.25 -7.12
C ALA A 205 -0.57 2.08 -7.06
N GLU A 206 -0.85 1.04 -7.81
CA GLU A 206 0.05 -0.08 -8.04
C GLU A 206 0.07 -0.37 -9.54
N LEU A 207 1.05 0.23 -10.21
CA LEU A 207 1.26 0.14 -11.65
C LEU A 207 2.57 -0.59 -11.95
N PRO A 208 2.77 -1.10 -13.18
CA PRO A 208 4.04 -1.72 -13.55
C PRO A 208 5.23 -0.79 -13.29
N GLY A 209 6.05 -1.16 -12.32
CA GLY A 209 7.23 -0.40 -11.93
C GLY A 209 6.99 0.81 -11.02
N VAL A 210 5.76 1.06 -10.56
CA VAL A 210 5.43 2.17 -9.64
C VAL A 210 4.43 1.72 -8.60
N THR A 211 4.75 1.96 -7.33
CA THR A 211 3.82 1.80 -6.21
C THR A 211 3.77 3.10 -5.43
N VAL A 212 2.57 3.63 -5.23
CA VAL A 212 2.33 4.80 -4.40
C VAL A 212 1.46 4.38 -3.23
N SER A 213 1.96 4.58 -2.03
CA SER A 213 1.25 4.23 -0.79
C SER A 213 1.35 5.36 0.23
N GLN A 214 0.44 5.32 1.19
CA GLN A 214 0.42 6.25 2.31
C GLN A 214 0.29 5.49 3.62
N ILE A 215 1.00 5.95 4.65
CA ILE A 215 0.95 5.43 6.01
C ILE A 215 0.86 6.63 6.95
N GLY A 216 -0.31 6.87 7.53
CA GLY A 216 -0.57 8.10 8.27
C GLY A 216 -0.27 9.33 7.42
N SER A 217 0.63 10.18 7.89
CA SER A 217 1.07 11.39 7.15
C SER A 217 2.20 11.14 6.16
N MET A 218 2.79 9.94 6.13
CA MET A 218 3.89 9.62 5.23
C MET A 218 3.36 9.11 3.89
N ARG A 219 3.84 9.73 2.81
CA ARG A 219 3.64 9.26 1.45
C ARG A 219 4.90 8.60 0.94
N ILE A 220 4.77 7.40 0.42
CA ILE A 220 5.85 6.57 -0.08
C ILE A 220 5.61 6.29 -1.57
N THR A 221 6.58 6.62 -2.38
CA THR A 221 6.61 6.28 -3.81
C THR A 221 7.81 5.38 -4.06
N ALA A 222 7.54 4.13 -4.43
CA ALA A 222 8.58 3.18 -4.84
C ALA A 222 8.52 2.99 -6.35
N THR A 223 9.65 3.15 -7.02
CA THR A 223 9.77 2.95 -8.46
C THR A 223 10.87 1.95 -8.79
N ARG A 224 10.74 1.27 -9.94
CA ARG A 224 11.69 0.29 -10.45
C ARG A 224 11.57 0.13 -11.95
N PRO A 225 12.51 -0.55 -12.60
CA PRO A 225 12.36 -0.91 -14.01
C PRO A 225 11.05 -1.68 -14.28
N PRO A 226 10.37 -1.45 -15.42
CA PRO A 226 10.80 -0.60 -16.54
C PRO A 226 10.45 0.89 -16.38
N PHE A 227 9.79 1.32 -15.32
CA PHE A 227 9.37 2.71 -15.13
C PHE A 227 10.56 3.64 -14.81
N SER A 228 11.55 3.17 -14.05
CA SER A 228 12.77 3.90 -13.71
C SER A 228 14.02 3.11 -14.11
N ASP A 229 15.19 3.75 -14.07
CA ASP A 229 16.49 3.17 -14.40
C ASP A 229 17.08 2.27 -13.30
N GLY A 230 16.47 2.25 -12.15
CA GLY A 230 16.85 1.49 -10.96
C GLY A 230 15.77 1.60 -9.90
N ILE A 231 15.97 0.94 -8.77
CA ILE A 231 15.02 1.06 -7.65
C ILE A 231 15.24 2.40 -6.96
N GLU A 232 14.14 3.11 -6.75
CA GLU A 232 14.10 4.34 -5.96
C GLU A 232 12.89 4.30 -5.02
N VAL A 233 13.11 4.71 -3.77
CA VAL A 233 12.06 4.91 -2.78
C VAL A 233 12.13 6.34 -2.28
N THR A 234 11.10 7.11 -2.57
CA THR A 234 10.93 8.48 -2.09
C THR A 234 9.86 8.52 -1.02
N ILE A 235 10.20 9.03 0.16
CA ILE A 235 9.29 9.18 1.29
C ILE A 235 9.16 10.65 1.63
N THR A 236 7.94 11.13 1.74
CA THR A 236 7.65 12.52 2.14
C THR A 236 6.67 12.55 3.30
N ARG A 237 6.86 13.49 4.21
CA ARG A 237 5.91 13.77 5.29
C ARG A 237 5.79 15.28 5.51
N PRO A 238 4.66 15.79 6.00
CA PRO A 238 4.53 17.22 6.37
C PRO A 238 5.52 17.59 7.47
N ILE A 239 6.11 18.79 7.37
CA ILE A 239 7.08 19.28 8.38
C ILE A 239 6.38 19.65 9.68
N ARG A 240 5.20 20.26 9.59
CA ARG A 240 4.36 20.72 10.71
C ARG A 240 2.94 21.02 10.24
N GLU A 241 2.00 20.93 11.15
CA GLU A 241 0.70 21.56 10.97
C GLU A 241 0.89 23.08 10.99
N VAL A 242 0.50 23.73 9.92
CA VAL A 242 0.48 25.21 9.82
C VAL A 242 -0.92 25.64 10.22
N SER A 243 -1.04 26.36 11.33
CA SER A 243 -2.34 26.90 11.74
C SER A 243 -2.86 27.90 10.72
N PHE A 244 -4.18 27.90 10.45
CA PHE A 244 -4.82 28.87 9.58
C PHE A 244 -4.57 30.31 10.06
N GLU A 245 -4.55 30.51 11.37
CA GLU A 245 -4.31 31.81 11.99
C GLU A 245 -2.90 32.36 11.77
N SER A 246 -1.95 31.53 11.38
CA SER A 246 -0.58 31.93 11.08
C SER A 246 -0.44 32.72 9.78
N TYR A 247 -1.45 32.68 8.91
CA TYR A 247 -1.46 33.47 7.69
C TYR A 247 -1.91 34.90 7.97
N ASN A 248 -1.14 35.88 7.55
CA ASN A 248 -1.47 37.30 7.72
C ASN A 248 -2.77 37.75 7.04
N PHE A 249 -3.27 36.97 6.10
CA PHE A 249 -4.53 37.18 5.38
C PHE A 249 -5.69 36.30 5.90
N ALA A 250 -5.49 35.50 6.96
CA ALA A 250 -6.47 34.54 7.44
C ALA A 250 -7.85 35.16 7.72
N ALA A 251 -7.90 36.27 8.42
CA ALA A 251 -9.15 36.95 8.77
C ALA A 251 -9.93 37.41 7.52
N ALA A 252 -9.22 38.02 6.57
CA ALA A 252 -9.83 38.50 5.32
C ALA A 252 -10.30 37.29 4.44
N LEU A 253 -9.56 36.20 4.46
CA LEU A 253 -9.94 34.98 3.72
C LEU A 253 -11.18 34.30 4.33
N LYS A 254 -11.25 34.19 5.65
CA LYS A 254 -12.40 33.62 6.36
C LYS A 254 -13.69 34.39 6.07
N ASP A 255 -13.61 35.70 6.02
CA ASP A 255 -14.77 36.55 5.69
C ASP A 255 -15.22 36.36 4.24
N LYS A 256 -14.29 36.25 3.30
CA LYS A 256 -14.60 35.96 1.90
C LYS A 256 -15.18 34.55 1.69
N LEU A 257 -14.72 33.57 2.41
CA LEU A 257 -15.20 32.17 2.30
C LEU A 257 -16.69 32.02 2.62
N LYS A 258 -17.26 32.91 3.47
CA LYS A 258 -18.70 32.87 3.80
C LYS A 258 -19.62 33.17 2.62
N ASN A 259 -19.13 33.94 1.64
CA ASN A 259 -19.91 34.39 0.49
C ASN A 259 -19.29 34.00 -0.86
N CYS A 260 -18.28 33.10 -0.85
CA CYS A 260 -17.53 32.75 -2.04
C CYS A 260 -18.23 31.58 -2.80
N ALA A 261 -18.52 31.78 -4.08
CA ALA A 261 -19.04 30.72 -4.94
C ALA A 261 -17.95 29.76 -5.45
N GLY A 262 -16.70 30.18 -5.40
CA GLY A 262 -15.53 29.38 -5.79
C GLY A 262 -14.24 30.12 -5.56
N MET A 263 -13.16 29.39 -5.38
CA MET A 263 -11.81 29.93 -5.16
C MET A 263 -10.78 29.07 -5.92
N LEU A 264 -9.80 29.72 -6.50
CA LEU A 264 -8.68 29.07 -7.14
C LEU A 264 -7.40 29.37 -6.34
N VAL A 265 -6.70 28.31 -5.90
CA VAL A 265 -5.40 28.41 -5.22
C VAL A 265 -4.30 28.07 -6.22
N VAL A 266 -3.42 29.01 -6.51
CA VAL A 266 -2.35 28.87 -7.50
C VAL A 266 -0.99 29.14 -6.86
N GLY A 267 0.01 28.36 -7.24
CA GLY A 267 1.39 28.54 -6.78
C GLY A 267 2.30 27.42 -7.30
N THR A 268 3.60 27.62 -7.15
CA THR A 268 4.62 26.62 -7.54
C THR A 268 4.54 25.36 -6.67
N PRO A 269 5.09 24.22 -7.09
CA PRO A 269 5.25 23.06 -6.22
C PRO A 269 5.96 23.44 -4.92
N GLY A 270 5.46 22.91 -3.79
CA GLY A 270 6.02 23.20 -2.46
C GLY A 270 5.69 24.58 -1.89
N SER A 271 4.83 25.39 -2.52
CA SER A 271 4.43 26.73 -2.03
C SER A 271 3.39 26.71 -0.89
N GLY A 272 2.93 25.53 -0.47
CA GLY A 272 1.96 25.36 0.61
C GLY A 272 0.50 25.42 0.17
N LYS A 273 0.18 25.16 -1.11
CA LYS A 273 -1.21 25.10 -1.61
C LYS A 273 -2.07 24.10 -0.85
N SER A 274 -1.66 22.84 -0.81
CA SER A 274 -2.39 21.77 -0.10
C SER A 274 -2.53 22.09 1.39
N THR A 275 -1.52 22.69 2.01
CA THR A 275 -1.59 23.14 3.41
C THR A 275 -2.66 24.21 3.61
N LEU A 276 -2.78 25.17 2.69
CA LEU A 276 -3.82 26.18 2.73
C LEU A 276 -5.20 25.58 2.49
N GLU A 277 -5.33 24.67 1.51
CA GLU A 277 -6.57 23.96 1.20
C GLU A 277 -7.05 23.12 2.38
N GLN A 278 -6.12 22.42 3.06
CA GLN A 278 -6.39 21.69 4.30
C GLN A 278 -6.93 22.59 5.40
N ASN A 279 -6.31 23.76 5.61
CA ASN A 279 -6.77 24.73 6.59
C ASN A 279 -8.16 25.28 6.26
N ILE A 280 -8.44 25.56 4.98
CA ILE A 280 -9.75 26.00 4.53
C ILE A 280 -10.80 24.92 4.77
N ALA A 281 -10.52 23.67 4.39
CA ALA A 281 -11.42 22.53 4.59
C ALA A 281 -11.73 22.34 6.08
N THR A 282 -10.71 22.37 6.92
CA THR A 282 -10.84 22.26 8.39
C THR A 282 -11.66 23.42 8.96
N TYR A 283 -11.41 24.64 8.55
CA TYR A 283 -12.17 25.82 8.97
C TYR A 283 -13.65 25.71 8.59
N LEU A 284 -13.96 25.45 7.33
CA LEU A 284 -15.34 25.31 6.86
C LEU A 284 -16.07 24.17 7.58
N SER A 285 -15.40 23.05 7.83
CA SER A 285 -15.97 21.97 8.61
C SER A 285 -16.22 22.34 10.08
N GLY A 286 -15.50 23.32 10.62
CA GLY A 286 -15.75 23.92 11.93
C GLY A 286 -16.95 24.88 11.94
N GLU A 287 -17.26 25.52 10.80
CA GLU A 287 -18.39 26.43 10.60
C GLU A 287 -19.70 25.72 10.20
N ASN A 288 -19.83 24.43 10.51
CA ASN A 288 -21.00 23.59 10.22
C ASN A 288 -21.28 23.32 8.71
N TYR A 289 -20.28 23.44 7.85
CA TYR A 289 -20.41 22.96 6.47
C TYR A 289 -20.10 21.46 6.37
N ILE A 290 -20.82 20.77 5.50
CA ILE A 290 -20.45 19.43 5.06
C ILE A 290 -19.37 19.59 4.01
N VAL A 291 -18.11 19.30 4.40
CA VAL A 291 -16.96 19.42 3.51
C VAL A 291 -16.59 18.07 2.91
N LYS A 292 -16.28 18.09 1.63
CA LYS A 292 -15.81 16.92 0.86
C LYS A 292 -14.62 17.35 0.02
N THR A 293 -13.62 16.49 -0.09
CA THR A 293 -12.47 16.70 -0.96
C THR A 293 -12.45 15.69 -2.10
N ILE A 294 -11.91 16.08 -3.24
CA ILE A 294 -11.64 15.21 -4.39
C ILE A 294 -10.18 15.44 -4.75
N GLU A 295 -9.36 14.43 -4.52
CA GLU A 295 -7.92 14.54 -4.56
C GLU A 295 -7.31 13.51 -5.52
N SER A 296 -6.23 13.87 -6.16
CA SER A 296 -5.39 12.94 -6.92
C SER A 296 -3.93 13.40 -6.84
N PRO A 297 -3.18 12.78 -5.96
CA PRO A 297 -3.52 11.82 -4.88
C PRO A 297 -4.14 12.48 -3.63
N ARG A 298 -4.64 11.67 -2.69
CA ARG A 298 -5.08 12.16 -1.38
C ARG A 298 -3.85 12.54 -0.57
N ASP A 299 -3.69 13.82 -0.26
CA ASP A 299 -2.56 14.34 0.53
C ASP A 299 -2.98 15.32 1.64
N LEU A 300 -4.27 15.63 1.74
CA LEU A 300 -4.78 16.49 2.79
C LEU A 300 -4.97 15.71 4.10
N MET A 301 -4.44 16.25 5.18
CA MET A 301 -4.62 15.69 6.52
C MET A 301 -5.81 16.41 7.18
N VAL A 302 -6.98 15.81 7.12
CA VAL A 302 -8.24 16.42 7.60
C VAL A 302 -8.95 15.49 8.59
N ALA A 303 -9.85 16.05 9.42
CA ALA A 303 -10.59 15.28 10.39
C ALA A 303 -11.59 14.29 9.72
N ASP A 304 -11.91 13.19 10.39
CA ASP A 304 -12.80 12.11 9.91
C ASP A 304 -14.18 12.57 9.44
N LYS A 305 -14.65 13.72 9.92
CA LYS A 305 -15.91 14.32 9.47
C LYS A 305 -15.85 14.89 8.06
N ILE A 306 -14.67 15.00 7.45
CA ILE A 306 -14.45 15.44 6.07
C ILE A 306 -14.25 14.21 5.22
N THR A 307 -15.14 13.95 4.27
CA THR A 307 -15.00 12.81 3.37
C THR A 307 -14.02 13.13 2.26
N GLN A 308 -12.98 12.32 2.13
CA GLN A 308 -11.97 12.44 1.08
C GLN A 308 -12.24 11.41 -0.02
N TYR A 309 -12.37 11.88 -1.26
CA TYR A 309 -12.52 11.05 -2.45
C TYR A 309 -11.23 11.06 -3.25
N THR A 310 -10.92 9.95 -3.89
CA THR A 310 -9.79 9.84 -4.83
C THR A 310 -10.34 9.75 -6.25
N SER A 311 -9.77 10.49 -7.18
CA SER A 311 -10.06 10.33 -8.60
C SER A 311 -9.39 9.05 -9.11
N LEU A 312 -10.17 8.08 -9.58
CA LEU A 312 -9.67 6.75 -9.97
C LEU A 312 -8.74 6.77 -11.19
N ASP A 313 -8.91 7.74 -12.08
CA ASP A 313 -8.09 7.88 -13.30
C ASP A 313 -7.26 9.18 -13.34
N GLY A 314 -7.32 9.99 -12.28
CA GLY A 314 -6.61 11.26 -12.19
C GLY A 314 -7.15 12.34 -13.14
N SER A 315 -8.27 12.10 -13.84
CA SER A 315 -8.82 13.03 -14.81
C SER A 315 -9.79 14.03 -14.18
N ILE A 316 -9.91 15.21 -14.80
CA ILE A 316 -10.93 16.20 -14.44
C ILE A 316 -12.35 15.63 -14.68
N ALA A 317 -12.50 14.74 -15.66
CA ALA A 317 -13.78 14.09 -15.94
C ALA A 317 -14.24 13.21 -14.77
N ALA A 318 -13.34 12.40 -14.18
CA ALA A 318 -13.67 11.60 -13.01
C ALA A 318 -14.07 12.45 -11.80
N ALA A 319 -13.42 13.58 -11.57
CA ALA A 319 -13.83 14.54 -10.53
C ALA A 319 -15.22 15.11 -10.81
N GLY A 320 -15.55 15.40 -12.07
CA GLY A 320 -16.88 15.86 -12.50
C GLY A 320 -17.97 14.81 -12.27
N GLU A 321 -17.68 13.54 -12.54
CA GLU A 321 -18.58 12.42 -12.27
C GLU A 321 -18.86 12.26 -10.77
N VAL A 322 -17.83 12.31 -9.93
CA VAL A 322 -18.00 12.26 -8.47
C VAL A 322 -18.88 13.41 -7.99
N LEU A 323 -18.64 14.64 -8.46
CA LEU A 323 -19.49 15.80 -8.12
C LEU A 323 -20.94 15.61 -8.54
N THR A 324 -21.20 14.95 -9.67
CA THR A 324 -22.55 14.65 -10.15
C THR A 324 -23.26 13.63 -9.26
N LEU A 325 -22.54 12.61 -8.77
CA LEU A 325 -23.06 11.59 -7.86
C LEU A 325 -23.32 12.12 -6.44
N LEU A 326 -22.66 13.22 -6.06
CA LEU A 326 -22.75 13.80 -4.71
C LEU A 326 -23.82 14.91 -4.60
N ARG A 327 -24.53 15.21 -5.67
CA ARG A 327 -25.71 16.11 -5.68
C ARG A 327 -26.96 15.32 -5.32
#